data_2d4b6bb11e86abde2bad921d3541f443
#
_entry.id   2d4b6bb11e86abde2bad921d3541f443
#
_cell.length_a   1.000
_cell.length_b   1.000
_cell.length_c   1.000
_cell.angle_alpha   90.00
_cell.angle_beta   90.00
_cell.angle_gamma   90.00
#
_symmetry.space_group_name_H-M   'P 1'
#
loop_
_entity.id
_entity.type
_entity.pdbx_description
1 polymer ?
#
loop_
_entity_poly.entity_id
_entity_poly.type
_entity_poly.pdbx_seq_one_letter_code
_entity_poly.pdbx_strand_id
1 'polypeptide(L)'
;MSLVMLAAFDVVMIETVGVGQDEVEIAATAYTTVVVTVPGMPAFAGFICYEAVFPRSFPRKILPKLLVNVTNDAWFGTSGGPHQHLVQARFRSIEQGLPMIRAANTGISAMIDPAGRVQAKLPLFETGILEVPLPTVLPATLYAMWGDSLFAALTLVFLTVVLICRLNNL
;
A
#
# COMPACT_ATOMS: atom_id res chain seq x y z
N MET A 1 11.54 -22.80 -7.63
CA MET A 1 10.25 -22.38 -8.21
C MET A 1 9.17 -23.09 -7.40
N SER A 2 8.61 -22.39 -6.43
CA SER A 2 7.51 -22.95 -5.63
C SER A 2 6.21 -22.39 -6.17
N LEU A 3 5.44 -23.22 -6.88
CA LEU A 3 4.09 -22.91 -7.30
C LEU A 3 3.14 -23.32 -6.16
N VAL A 4 2.62 -22.38 -5.41
CA VAL A 4 1.54 -22.64 -4.47
C VAL A 4 0.23 -22.34 -5.20
N MET A 5 -0.40 -23.36 -5.72
CA MET A 5 -1.77 -23.28 -6.23
C MET A 5 -2.73 -23.42 -5.05
N LEU A 6 -3.37 -22.33 -4.67
CA LEU A 6 -4.49 -22.33 -3.72
C LEU A 6 -5.79 -22.21 -4.53
N ALA A 7 -6.40 -23.35 -4.83
CA ALA A 7 -7.62 -23.44 -5.65
C ALA A 7 -8.90 -22.90 -4.96
N ALA A 8 -8.78 -22.30 -3.78
CA ALA A 8 -9.92 -21.82 -2.97
C ALA A 8 -9.93 -20.28 -2.75
N PHE A 9 -9.04 -19.53 -3.36
CA PHE A 9 -8.92 -18.08 -3.11
C PHE A 9 -9.16 -17.27 -4.37
N ASP A 10 -9.82 -16.13 -4.22
CA ASP A 10 -10.08 -15.19 -5.31
C ASP A 10 -8.81 -14.46 -5.81
N VAL A 11 -7.70 -14.57 -5.07
CA VAL A 11 -6.40 -13.95 -5.40
C VAL A 11 -5.27 -14.95 -5.13
N VAL A 12 -4.48 -15.24 -6.14
CA VAL A 12 -3.23 -16.01 -6.01
C VAL A 12 -2.07 -15.07 -6.30
N MET A 13 -1.20 -14.85 -5.31
CA MET A 13 0.07 -14.15 -5.52
C MET A 13 1.18 -15.17 -5.70
N ILE A 14 1.81 -15.16 -6.86
CA ILE A 14 2.94 -16.03 -7.17
C ILE A 14 4.20 -15.15 -7.12
N GLU A 15 5.09 -15.47 -6.21
CA GLU A 15 6.40 -14.84 -6.13
C GLU A 15 7.40 -15.67 -6.94
N THR A 16 8.06 -15.04 -7.90
CA THR A 16 9.14 -15.65 -8.69
C THR A 16 10.44 -14.90 -8.44
N VAL A 17 11.54 -15.62 -8.46
CA VAL A 17 12.87 -15.01 -8.39
C VAL A 17 13.11 -14.21 -9.67
N GLY A 18 13.21 -12.89 -9.56
CA GLY A 18 13.53 -12.02 -10.69
C GLY A 18 15.02 -12.03 -10.99
N VAL A 19 15.36 -12.30 -12.23
CA VAL A 19 16.74 -12.17 -12.74
C VAL A 19 16.79 -10.85 -13.50
N GLY A 20 17.48 -9.86 -12.95
CA GLY A 20 17.66 -8.64 -13.72
C GLY A 20 17.96 -7.36 -12.96
N GLN A 21 18.98 -7.40 -12.13
CA GLN A 21 19.76 -6.22 -11.81
C GLN A 21 21.23 -6.64 -11.60
N ASP A 22 22.15 -5.79 -12.01
CA ASP A 22 23.58 -6.09 -12.22
C ASP A 22 24.42 -6.42 -10.97
N GLU A 23 23.80 -6.74 -9.84
CA GLU A 23 24.50 -7.13 -8.64
C GLU A 23 24.09 -8.54 -8.22
N VAL A 24 25.02 -9.47 -8.34
CA VAL A 24 24.84 -10.91 -8.13
C VAL A 24 24.31 -11.26 -6.73
N GLU A 25 24.59 -10.45 -5.71
CA GLU A 25 24.06 -10.67 -4.36
C GLU A 25 22.59 -10.24 -4.22
N ILE A 26 22.15 -9.25 -5.00
CA ILE A 26 20.76 -8.79 -4.99
C ILE A 26 19.88 -9.74 -5.81
N ALA A 27 20.41 -10.31 -6.88
CA ALA A 27 19.70 -11.29 -7.70
C ALA A 27 19.30 -12.55 -6.91
N ALA A 28 20.07 -12.94 -5.90
CA ALA A 28 19.77 -14.08 -5.04
C ALA A 28 18.60 -13.83 -4.07
N THR A 29 18.23 -12.57 -3.85
CA THR A 29 17.18 -12.16 -2.89
C THR A 29 16.03 -11.41 -3.53
N ALA A 30 16.09 -11.13 -4.83
CA ALA A 30 15.02 -10.43 -5.54
C ALA A 30 13.93 -11.42 -5.99
N TYR A 31 12.76 -11.28 -5.41
CA TYR A 31 11.57 -12.04 -5.81
C TYR A 31 10.65 -11.15 -6.64
N THR A 32 10.07 -11.70 -7.70
CA THR A 32 9.03 -11.03 -8.47
C THR A 32 7.67 -11.57 -8.03
N THR A 33 6.82 -10.71 -7.52
CA THR A 33 5.45 -11.07 -7.17
C THR A 33 4.57 -10.89 -8.40
N VAL A 34 3.89 -11.96 -8.81
CA VAL A 34 2.88 -11.93 -9.87
C VAL A 34 1.51 -12.03 -9.22
N VAL A 35 0.69 -11.03 -9.42
CA VAL A 35 -0.71 -11.06 -8.98
C VAL A 35 -1.55 -11.64 -10.12
N VAL A 36 -2.13 -12.81 -9.88
CA VAL A 36 -3.06 -13.45 -10.81
C VAL A 36 -4.48 -13.14 -10.34
N THR A 37 -5.25 -12.47 -11.18
CA THR A 37 -6.66 -12.18 -10.90
C THR A 37 -7.54 -13.31 -11.43
N VAL A 38 -8.57 -13.65 -10.68
CA VAL A 38 -9.57 -14.65 -11.06
C VAL A 38 -10.93 -13.99 -11.26
N PRO A 39 -11.85 -14.58 -12.04
CA PRO A 39 -13.22 -14.08 -12.18
C PRO A 39 -13.89 -13.88 -10.82
N GLY A 40 -14.52 -12.71 -10.63
CA GLY A 40 -15.16 -12.35 -9.36
C GLY A 40 -14.30 -11.51 -8.42
N MET A 41 -13.00 -11.37 -8.69
CA MET A 41 -12.13 -10.48 -7.91
C MET A 41 -12.57 -9.02 -8.04
N PRO A 42 -12.65 -8.26 -6.93
CA PRO A 42 -12.95 -6.85 -7.02
C PRO A 42 -11.85 -6.08 -7.79
N ALA A 43 -12.23 -4.99 -8.45
CA ALA A 43 -11.25 -4.09 -9.06
C ALA A 43 -10.24 -3.63 -8.01
N PHE A 44 -8.95 -3.69 -8.34
CA PHE A 44 -7.89 -3.31 -7.43
C PHE A 44 -6.94 -2.27 -8.02
N ALA A 45 -6.24 -1.56 -7.15
CA ALA A 45 -5.14 -0.68 -7.50
C ALA A 45 -3.83 -1.24 -6.96
N GLY A 46 -2.84 -1.41 -7.86
CA GLY A 46 -1.51 -1.90 -7.52
C GLY A 46 -0.57 -0.77 -7.12
N PHE A 47 0.26 -1.06 -6.12
CA PHE A 47 1.45 -0.28 -5.73
C PHE A 47 2.66 -1.19 -5.81
N ILE A 48 3.65 -0.80 -6.56
CA ILE A 48 4.90 -1.54 -6.68
C ILE A 48 5.94 -0.89 -5.78
N CYS A 49 6.48 -1.69 -4.86
CA CYS A 49 7.57 -1.30 -3.96
C CYS A 49 7.29 0.04 -3.26
N TYR A 50 8.15 1.02 -3.44
CA TYR A 50 8.12 2.32 -2.77
C TYR A 50 6.96 3.23 -3.22
N GLU A 51 6.20 2.87 -4.25
CA GLU A 51 5.02 3.65 -4.67
C GLU A 51 3.98 3.82 -3.56
N ALA A 52 3.89 2.86 -2.63
CA ALA A 52 2.98 2.94 -1.49
C ALA A 52 3.32 4.09 -0.50
N VAL A 53 4.50 4.68 -0.60
CA VAL A 53 4.91 5.84 0.20
C VAL A 53 4.18 7.11 -0.25
N PHE A 54 3.91 7.22 -1.55
CA PHE A 54 3.31 8.42 -2.12
C PHE A 54 1.78 8.35 -2.13
N PRO A 55 1.10 9.42 -1.72
CA PRO A 55 -0.33 9.54 -1.90
C PRO A 55 -0.70 9.38 -3.38
N ARG A 56 -1.78 8.67 -3.65
CA ARG A 56 -2.26 8.46 -5.01
C ARG A 56 -3.76 8.68 -5.08
N SER A 57 -4.17 9.56 -5.99
CA SER A 57 -5.58 9.72 -6.35
C SER A 57 -5.95 8.75 -7.47
N PHE A 58 -7.11 8.13 -7.37
CA PHE A 58 -7.62 7.23 -8.40
C PHE A 58 -8.65 7.93 -9.28
N PRO A 59 -8.66 7.63 -10.60
CA PRO A 59 -9.69 8.16 -11.47
C PRO A 59 -11.08 7.75 -11.00
N ARG A 60 -12.02 8.69 -10.92
CA ARG A 60 -13.39 8.44 -10.45
C ARG A 60 -14.16 7.39 -11.27
N LYS A 61 -13.71 7.10 -12.50
CA LYS A 61 -14.36 6.11 -13.39
C LYS A 61 -14.04 4.66 -13.03
N ILE A 62 -12.93 4.41 -12.37
CA ILE A 62 -12.50 3.07 -11.96
C ILE A 62 -12.13 3.18 -10.50
N LEU A 63 -13.13 3.02 -9.63
CA LEU A 63 -12.88 3.01 -8.20
C LEU A 63 -12.44 1.60 -7.78
N PRO A 64 -11.19 1.43 -7.35
CA PRO A 64 -10.76 0.16 -6.80
C PRO A 64 -11.52 -0.13 -5.50
N LYS A 65 -11.69 -1.40 -5.20
CA LYS A 65 -12.23 -1.88 -3.92
C LYS A 65 -11.17 -2.55 -3.06
N LEU A 66 -9.96 -2.63 -3.57
CA LEU A 66 -8.82 -3.29 -2.94
C LEU A 66 -7.54 -2.57 -3.38
N LEU A 67 -6.61 -2.41 -2.45
CA LEU A 67 -5.25 -2.01 -2.72
C LEU A 67 -4.36 -3.25 -2.65
N VAL A 68 -3.42 -3.37 -3.57
CA VAL A 68 -2.42 -4.44 -3.57
C VAL A 68 -1.04 -3.79 -3.58
N ASN A 69 -0.24 -4.04 -2.57
CA ASN A 69 1.15 -3.57 -2.52
C ASN A 69 2.09 -4.76 -2.58
N VAL A 70 2.90 -4.81 -3.61
CA VAL A 70 3.97 -5.80 -3.77
C VAL A 70 5.31 -5.09 -3.64
N THR A 71 6.18 -5.57 -2.75
CA THR A 71 7.42 -4.87 -2.43
C THR A 71 8.55 -5.81 -2.09
N ASN A 72 9.77 -5.34 -2.34
CA ASN A 72 10.98 -5.98 -1.83
C ASN A 72 11.59 -5.07 -0.76
N ASP A 73 11.45 -5.48 0.50
CA ASP A 73 11.97 -4.75 1.65
C ASP A 73 13.40 -5.20 2.05
N ALA A 74 14.04 -6.09 1.27
CA ALA A 74 15.38 -6.61 1.55
C ALA A 74 16.45 -5.50 1.69
N TRP A 75 16.25 -4.40 0.97
CA TRP A 75 17.11 -3.20 1.03
C TRP A 75 17.24 -2.58 2.42
N PHE A 76 16.21 -2.74 3.25
CA PHE A 76 16.18 -2.18 4.59
C PHE A 76 16.91 -3.06 5.63
N GLY A 77 17.18 -4.34 5.29
CA GLY A 77 17.77 -5.30 6.22
C GLY A 77 16.92 -5.44 7.50
N THR A 78 17.61 -5.49 8.64
CA THR A 78 16.98 -5.59 9.98
C THR A 78 16.71 -4.23 10.63
N SER A 79 16.78 -3.15 9.86
CA SER A 79 16.53 -1.78 10.37
C SER A 79 15.06 -1.52 10.69
N GLY A 80 14.73 -0.31 11.13
CA GLY A 80 13.35 0.15 11.28
C GLY A 80 12.62 0.39 9.95
N GLY A 81 13.32 0.32 8.81
CA GLY A 81 12.79 0.62 7.48
C GLY A 81 11.55 -0.17 7.09
N PRO A 82 11.51 -1.51 7.21
CA PRO A 82 10.33 -2.29 6.89
C PRO A 82 9.09 -1.92 7.71
N HIS A 83 9.29 -1.58 8.99
CA HIS A 83 8.20 -1.13 9.86
C HIS A 83 7.64 0.23 9.42
N GLN A 84 8.51 1.18 9.08
CA GLN A 84 8.11 2.49 8.57
C GLN A 84 7.42 2.35 7.22
N HIS A 85 7.91 1.51 6.33
CA HIS A 85 7.31 1.25 5.03
C HIS A 85 5.91 0.62 5.16
N LEU A 86 5.71 -0.31 6.11
CA LEU A 86 4.39 -0.83 6.43
C LEU A 86 3.45 0.28 6.92
N VAL A 87 3.93 1.17 7.80
CA VAL A 87 3.12 2.30 8.30
C VAL A 87 2.68 3.20 7.14
N GLN A 88 3.56 3.51 6.21
CA GLN A 88 3.23 4.31 5.03
C GLN A 88 2.18 3.63 4.14
N ALA A 89 2.30 2.31 3.93
CA ALA A 89 1.28 1.54 3.22
C ALA A 89 -0.09 1.59 3.92
N ARG A 90 -0.12 1.53 5.27
CA ARG A 90 -1.34 1.67 6.08
C ARG A 90 -2.03 3.02 5.86
N PHE A 91 -1.27 4.09 5.70
CA PHE A 91 -1.85 5.39 5.36
C PHE A 91 -2.63 5.37 4.05
N ARG A 92 -2.16 4.63 3.04
CA ARG A 92 -2.91 4.48 1.77
C ARG A 92 -4.28 3.85 1.99
N SER A 93 -4.37 2.84 2.86
CA SER A 93 -5.67 2.24 3.23
C SER A 93 -6.59 3.26 3.89
N ILE A 94 -6.08 4.02 4.86
CA ILE A 94 -6.84 5.05 5.60
C ILE A 94 -7.32 6.15 4.64
N GLU A 95 -6.43 6.67 3.82
CA GLU A 95 -6.72 7.76 2.89
C GLU A 95 -7.81 7.39 1.88
N GLN A 96 -7.78 6.16 1.40
CA GLN A 96 -8.72 5.70 0.39
C GLN A 96 -9.98 5.03 0.97
N GLY A 97 -9.97 4.66 2.24
CA GLY A 97 -11.04 3.86 2.84
C GLY A 97 -11.10 2.44 2.29
N LEU A 98 -9.97 1.90 1.83
CA LEU A 98 -9.87 0.62 1.14
C LEU A 98 -8.99 -0.36 1.89
N PRO A 99 -9.34 -1.68 1.89
CA PRO A 99 -8.43 -2.70 2.41
C PRO A 99 -7.20 -2.82 1.52
N MET A 100 -6.08 -3.28 2.10
CA MET A 100 -4.84 -3.52 1.37
C MET A 100 -4.29 -4.91 1.68
N ILE A 101 -3.93 -5.62 0.62
CA ILE A 101 -3.07 -6.80 0.68
C ILE A 101 -1.64 -6.32 0.40
N ARG A 102 -0.74 -6.58 1.33
CA ARG A 102 0.69 -6.30 1.17
C ARG A 102 1.48 -7.59 1.19
N ALA A 103 2.21 -7.84 0.11
CA ALA A 103 3.21 -8.90 0.01
C ALA A 103 4.60 -8.26 -0.02
N ALA A 104 5.44 -8.61 0.95
CA ALA A 104 6.75 -7.99 1.13
C ALA A 104 7.82 -9.08 1.23
N ASN A 105 8.71 -9.14 0.23
CA ASN A 105 9.89 -9.99 0.33
C ASN A 105 10.75 -9.54 1.50
N THR A 106 11.12 -10.46 2.38
CA THR A 106 11.86 -10.25 3.64
C THR A 106 11.23 -9.23 4.61
N GLY A 107 10.28 -8.43 4.13
CA GLY A 107 9.55 -7.43 4.88
C GLY A 107 8.34 -8.00 5.63
N ILE A 108 7.43 -7.11 6.03
CA ILE A 108 6.20 -7.50 6.73
C ILE A 108 5.08 -7.61 5.71
N SER A 109 4.66 -8.85 5.41
CA SER A 109 3.44 -9.09 4.64
C SER A 109 2.21 -8.95 5.53
N ALA A 110 1.13 -8.35 5.05
CA ALA A 110 -0.02 -8.06 5.89
C ALA A 110 -1.32 -7.92 5.11
N MET A 111 -2.44 -8.23 5.78
CA MET A 111 -3.77 -7.76 5.44
C MET A 111 -4.07 -6.54 6.31
N ILE A 112 -4.42 -5.43 5.66
CA ILE A 112 -4.71 -4.15 6.29
C ILE A 112 -6.17 -3.78 6.00
N ASP A 113 -6.93 -3.42 7.03
CA ASP A 113 -8.31 -2.98 6.85
C ASP A 113 -8.39 -1.52 6.36
N PRO A 114 -9.56 -1.06 5.90
CA PRO A 114 -9.74 0.32 5.43
C PRO A 114 -9.45 1.41 6.48
N ALA A 115 -9.45 1.06 7.77
CA ALA A 115 -9.07 1.97 8.86
C ALA A 115 -7.57 1.89 9.20
N GLY A 116 -6.78 1.18 8.39
CA GLY A 116 -5.34 1.04 8.58
C GLY A 116 -4.92 0.06 9.67
N ARG A 117 -5.83 -0.75 10.19
CA ARG A 117 -5.50 -1.76 11.20
C ARG A 117 -4.98 -3.02 10.53
N VAL A 118 -3.90 -3.57 11.04
CA VAL A 118 -3.34 -4.84 10.58
C VAL A 118 -4.19 -5.99 11.14
N GLN A 119 -4.90 -6.68 10.28
CA GLN A 119 -5.76 -7.82 10.64
C GLN A 119 -4.95 -9.10 10.86
N ALA A 120 -3.98 -9.34 9.98
CA ALA A 120 -3.02 -10.41 10.09
C ALA A 120 -1.71 -10.01 9.42
N LYS A 121 -0.61 -10.60 9.86
CA LYS A 121 0.72 -10.34 9.30
C LYS A 121 1.64 -11.55 9.39
N LEU A 122 2.59 -11.62 8.45
CA LEU A 122 3.82 -12.40 8.57
C LEU A 122 4.93 -11.44 8.99
N PRO A 123 5.66 -11.75 10.04
CA PRO A 123 6.82 -10.96 10.49
C PRO A 123 7.94 -10.89 9.46
N LEU A 124 8.97 -10.10 9.75
CA LEU A 124 10.18 -10.01 8.96
C LEU A 124 10.84 -11.39 8.81
N PHE A 125 11.30 -11.69 7.59
CA PHE A 125 12.03 -12.91 7.23
C PHE A 125 11.24 -14.21 7.41
N GLU A 126 9.95 -14.14 7.69
CA GLU A 126 9.09 -15.31 7.75
C GLU A 126 8.41 -15.58 6.41
N THR A 127 8.36 -16.86 6.05
CA THR A 127 7.62 -17.36 4.89
C THR A 127 6.37 -18.07 5.35
N GLY A 128 5.22 -17.77 4.75
CA GLY A 128 3.97 -18.39 5.15
C GLY A 128 2.79 -17.98 4.28
N ILE A 129 1.61 -18.37 4.69
CA ILE A 129 0.34 -18.05 4.06
C ILE A 129 -0.52 -17.31 5.07
N LEU A 130 -1.15 -16.22 4.64
CA LEU A 130 -2.16 -15.50 5.41
C LEU A 130 -3.53 -15.80 4.80
N GLU A 131 -4.37 -16.48 5.57
CA GLU A 131 -5.77 -16.71 5.24
C GLU A 131 -6.63 -15.74 6.05
N VAL A 132 -7.16 -14.73 5.40
CA VAL A 132 -7.93 -13.67 6.06
C VAL A 132 -9.09 -13.26 5.16
N PRO A 133 -10.32 -13.11 5.71
CA PRO A 133 -11.41 -12.55 4.95
C PRO A 133 -11.07 -11.14 4.46
N LEU A 134 -11.44 -10.82 3.22
CA LEU A 134 -11.25 -9.47 2.69
C LEU A 134 -12.16 -8.49 3.45
N PRO A 135 -11.60 -7.46 4.12
CA PRO A 135 -12.39 -6.47 4.84
C PRO A 135 -13.28 -5.67 3.90
N THR A 136 -14.47 -5.29 4.38
CA THR A 136 -15.41 -4.46 3.61
C THR A 136 -14.86 -3.05 3.44
N VAL A 137 -15.01 -2.49 2.25
CA VAL A 137 -14.64 -1.11 1.95
C VAL A 137 -15.45 -0.12 2.78
N LEU A 138 -14.85 1.00 3.16
CA LEU A 138 -15.54 2.13 3.77
C LEU A 138 -16.13 3.06 2.69
N PRO A 139 -17.09 3.92 3.05
CA PRO A 139 -17.46 5.05 2.20
C PRO A 139 -16.24 5.88 1.82
N ALA A 140 -16.29 6.55 0.67
CA ALA A 140 -15.20 7.42 0.22
C ALA A 140 -14.81 8.42 1.30
N THR A 141 -13.54 8.45 1.66
CA THR A 141 -13.01 9.36 2.65
C THR A 141 -12.94 10.79 2.11
N LEU A 142 -12.84 11.77 2.98
CA LEU A 142 -12.62 13.16 2.56
C LEU A 142 -11.34 13.28 1.72
N TYR A 143 -10.29 12.54 2.09
CA TYR A 143 -9.05 12.54 1.35
C TYR A 143 -9.20 11.90 -0.04
N ALA A 144 -9.92 10.78 -0.16
CA ALA A 144 -10.20 10.16 -1.45
C ALA A 144 -11.00 11.08 -2.39
N MET A 145 -11.84 11.97 -1.84
CA MET A 145 -12.66 12.91 -2.61
C MET A 145 -11.90 14.18 -3.02
N TRP A 146 -11.07 14.71 -2.14
CA TRP A 146 -10.50 16.05 -2.26
C TRP A 146 -8.97 16.05 -2.37
N GLY A 147 -8.30 14.94 -1.99
CA GLY A 147 -6.85 14.86 -1.93
C GLY A 147 -6.26 15.98 -1.08
N ASP A 148 -5.17 16.56 -1.55
CA ASP A 148 -4.47 17.66 -0.89
C ASP A 148 -5.16 19.04 -1.05
N SER A 149 -6.27 19.11 -1.81
CA SER A 149 -6.97 20.38 -2.07
C SER A 149 -7.50 21.02 -0.78
N LEU A 150 -7.96 20.19 0.17
CA LEU A 150 -8.42 20.69 1.47
C LEU A 150 -7.28 21.30 2.27
N PHE A 151 -6.12 20.67 2.29
CA PHE A 151 -4.93 21.20 2.95
C PHE A 151 -4.47 22.51 2.29
N ALA A 152 -4.43 22.55 0.96
CA ALA A 152 -4.08 23.76 0.21
C ALA A 152 -5.03 24.92 0.51
N ALA A 153 -6.35 24.66 0.55
CA ALA A 153 -7.36 25.66 0.89
C ALA A 153 -7.18 26.21 2.32
N LEU A 154 -6.99 25.32 3.30
CA LEU A 154 -6.76 25.72 4.70
C LEU A 154 -5.47 26.54 4.85
N THR A 155 -4.41 26.13 4.16
CA THR A 155 -3.14 26.86 4.15
C THR A 155 -3.31 28.27 3.55
N LEU A 156 -4.05 28.38 2.45
CA LEU A 156 -4.33 29.67 1.82
C LEU A 156 -5.12 30.60 2.75
N VAL A 157 -6.17 30.06 3.40
CA VAL A 157 -6.96 30.81 4.40
C VAL A 157 -6.08 31.29 5.54
N PHE A 158 -5.25 30.41 6.10
CA PHE A 158 -4.32 30.77 7.18
C PHE A 158 -3.36 31.88 6.76
N LEU A 159 -2.72 31.76 5.59
CA LEU A 159 -1.81 32.78 5.08
C LEU A 159 -2.52 34.13 4.85
N THR A 160 -3.75 34.11 4.35
CA THR A 160 -4.56 35.31 4.15
C THR A 160 -4.85 36.01 5.47
N VAL A 161 -5.27 35.25 6.49
CA VAL A 161 -5.53 35.79 7.84
C VAL A 161 -4.26 36.40 8.42
N VAL A 162 -3.12 35.72 8.34
CA VAL A 162 -1.83 36.24 8.83
C VAL A 162 -1.45 37.54 8.12
N LEU A 163 -1.64 37.61 6.80
CA LEU A 163 -1.35 38.80 6.02
C LEU A 163 -2.23 40.00 6.43
N ILE A 164 -3.54 39.77 6.57
CA ILE A 164 -4.49 40.80 7.01
C ILE A 164 -4.11 41.31 8.40
N CYS A 165 -3.85 40.38 9.35
CA CYS A 165 -3.43 40.80 10.71
C CYS A 165 -2.13 41.60 10.69
N ARG A 166 -1.19 41.27 9.82
CA ARG A 166 0.07 41.98 9.70
C ARG A 166 -0.12 43.38 9.12
N LEU A 167 -0.99 43.55 8.13
CA LEU A 167 -1.28 44.82 7.50
C LEU A 167 -2.06 45.78 8.44
N ASN A 168 -2.93 45.24 9.30
CA ASN A 168 -3.69 46.04 10.26
C ASN A 168 -2.87 46.47 11.49
N ASN A 169 -1.66 45.93 11.67
CA ASN A 169 -0.74 46.30 12.75
C ASN A 169 0.42 47.19 12.28
N LEU A 170 0.40 47.61 11.01
CA LEU A 170 1.28 48.63 10.43
C LEU A 170 0.55 49.99 10.30
#